data_004a9af954e6d02d04e7569cd9c68b32
#
_entry.id   004a9af954e6d02d04e7569cd9c68b32
#
_cell.length_a   1.000
_cell.length_b   1.000
_cell.length_c   1.000
_cell.angle_alpha   90.00
_cell.angle_beta   90.00
_cell.angle_gamma   90.00
#
_symmetry.space_group_name_H-M   'P 1'
#
loop_
_entity.id
_entity.type
_entity.pdbx_description
1 polymer ?
#
loop_
_entity_poly.entity_id
_entity_poly.type
_entity_poly.pdbx_seq_one_letter_code
_entity_poly.pdbx_strand_id
1 'polypeptide(L)'
;MASLRVLMPCMLVLSTAVPCTASATNYTLWIKGRGSGGAVGNYDDFAYWGPAATPAGVNKKAVNWDGFNSISSQNGKIRDALDCFCTGGNWCYIATHDAGDLMLGYTLANYGGSTRYKKNAVANASGVCGNTDGSTQTGWNIKWVRVAGGAAGGSELSDYGSWSAAEPLVKDLKTTTARALYDHNNTRSIWFYMYAAAKGTLYGELLPGQDDETVAYHSSGGTAGTSGTALGNPADWFANDLTLGTAPNEGGSVKWSYHSVTFRDDTEAYMHYAAGNWSGIISVVLQAMVAYAK
;
A
#
# COMPACT_ATOMS: atom_id res chain seq x y z
N MET A 1 42.05 -73.91 21.67
CA MET A 1 41.15 -72.85 22.07
C MET A 1 41.10 -71.86 20.95
N ALA A 2 40.05 -71.87 20.11
CA ALA A 2 39.88 -71.01 18.96
C ALA A 2 38.96 -69.88 19.35
N SER A 3 39.44 -68.61 19.20
CA SER A 3 38.69 -67.40 19.47
C SER A 3 37.88 -66.99 18.23
N LEU A 4 36.58 -67.02 18.38
CA LEU A 4 35.63 -66.60 17.37
C LEU A 4 35.48 -65.09 17.43
N ARG A 5 35.94 -64.33 16.39
CA ARG A 5 35.67 -62.87 16.25
C ARG A 5 34.36 -62.68 15.50
N VAL A 6 33.39 -62.14 16.20
CA VAL A 6 32.11 -61.71 15.62
C VAL A 6 32.34 -60.34 14.98
N LEU A 7 32.17 -60.26 13.65
CA LEU A 7 32.12 -59.00 12.91
C LEU A 7 30.68 -58.48 12.96
N MET A 8 30.51 -57.34 13.63
CA MET A 8 29.25 -56.58 13.64
C MET A 8 29.16 -55.73 12.38
N PRO A 9 28.12 -55.83 11.54
CA PRO A 9 27.97 -54.93 10.42
C PRO A 9 27.51 -53.55 10.90
N CYS A 10 28.26 -52.52 10.50
CA CYS A 10 27.91 -51.13 10.72
C CYS A 10 26.78 -50.75 9.74
N MET A 11 25.55 -50.68 10.25
CA MET A 11 24.43 -50.15 9.46
C MET A 11 24.60 -48.64 9.30
N LEU A 12 24.90 -48.20 8.08
CA LEU A 12 24.91 -46.81 7.67
C LEU A 12 23.45 -46.34 7.53
N VAL A 13 22.93 -45.63 8.52
CA VAL A 13 21.61 -44.97 8.41
C VAL A 13 21.81 -43.72 7.53
N LEU A 14 21.41 -43.81 6.27
CA LEU A 14 21.24 -42.65 5.42
C LEU A 14 20.05 -41.86 5.95
N SER A 15 20.31 -40.79 6.71
CA SER A 15 19.27 -39.78 7.00
C SER A 15 19.00 -38.99 5.74
N THR A 16 17.92 -39.31 5.04
CA THR A 16 17.38 -38.42 4.00
C THR A 16 16.85 -37.15 4.70
N ALA A 17 17.60 -36.08 4.59
CA ALA A 17 17.09 -34.77 4.98
C ALA A 17 15.88 -34.43 4.09
N VAL A 18 14.69 -34.59 4.63
CA VAL A 18 13.48 -34.08 3.98
C VAL A 18 13.63 -32.57 3.91
N PRO A 19 13.63 -31.98 2.72
CA PRO A 19 13.67 -30.52 2.63
C PRO A 19 12.42 -29.98 3.34
N CYS A 20 12.63 -29.22 4.40
CA CYS A 20 11.56 -28.48 5.07
C CYS A 20 11.07 -27.43 4.08
N THR A 21 10.01 -27.75 3.33
CA THR A 21 9.34 -26.75 2.49
C THR A 21 8.73 -25.72 3.42
N ALA A 22 9.29 -24.53 3.43
CA ALA A 22 8.70 -23.42 4.16
C ALA A 22 7.23 -23.26 3.71
N SER A 23 6.31 -23.39 4.64
CA SER A 23 4.88 -23.21 4.36
C SER A 23 4.66 -21.81 3.81
N ALA A 24 3.92 -21.70 2.72
CA ALA A 24 3.51 -20.41 2.17
C ALA A 24 2.70 -19.64 3.23
N THR A 25 3.06 -18.38 3.45
CA THR A 25 2.41 -17.53 4.44
C THR A 25 1.78 -16.32 3.74
N ASN A 26 0.55 -16.02 4.10
CA ASN A 26 -0.11 -14.80 3.62
C ASN A 26 0.08 -13.67 4.63
N TYR A 27 0.29 -12.48 4.09
CA TYR A 27 0.49 -11.27 4.88
C TYR A 27 -0.49 -10.18 4.44
N THR A 28 -0.95 -9.38 5.40
CA THR A 28 -1.47 -8.06 5.12
C THR A 28 -0.38 -7.04 5.40
N LEU A 29 -0.05 -6.20 4.42
CA LEU A 29 0.87 -5.08 4.57
C LEU A 29 0.09 -3.77 4.62
N TRP A 30 0.44 -2.91 5.58
CA TRP A 30 -0.26 -1.68 5.88
C TRP A 30 0.68 -0.50 5.69
N ILE A 31 0.61 0.15 4.51
CA ILE A 31 1.49 1.25 4.11
C ILE A 31 0.85 2.57 4.48
N LYS A 32 1.44 3.27 5.44
CA LYS A 32 0.94 4.56 5.91
C LYS A 32 1.12 5.69 4.89
N GLY A 33 0.34 6.75 5.05
CA GLY A 33 0.48 8.00 4.33
C GLY A 33 1.41 9.01 5.00
N ARG A 34 1.12 10.30 4.75
CA ARG A 34 1.83 11.42 5.36
C ARG A 34 1.62 11.46 6.87
N GLY A 35 2.59 11.92 7.58
CA GLY A 35 2.54 12.19 9.02
C GLY A 35 3.28 11.19 9.89
N SER A 36 3.33 11.51 11.16
CA SER A 36 3.92 10.66 12.20
C SER A 36 3.02 9.46 12.50
N GLY A 37 3.55 8.50 13.20
CA GLY A 37 2.86 7.26 13.60
C GLY A 37 3.58 6.04 13.04
N GLY A 38 3.97 5.16 13.96
CA GLY A 38 4.78 3.98 13.66
C GLY A 38 6.26 4.28 13.46
N ALA A 39 7.11 3.57 14.19
CA ALA A 39 8.56 3.70 14.07
C ALA A 39 9.05 3.20 12.72
N VAL A 40 9.85 4.01 12.03
CA VAL A 40 10.39 3.67 10.69
C VAL A 40 11.14 2.35 10.74
N GLY A 41 10.75 1.42 9.85
CA GLY A 41 11.34 0.09 9.76
C GLY A 41 10.83 -0.92 10.80
N ASN A 42 9.96 -0.53 11.72
CA ASN A 42 9.30 -1.46 12.64
C ASN A 42 8.00 -1.98 12.03
N TYR A 43 8.00 -3.24 11.64
CA TYR A 43 6.87 -3.88 10.97
C TYR A 43 5.72 -4.29 11.91
N ASP A 44 5.90 -4.18 13.20
CA ASP A 44 4.88 -4.53 14.20
C ASP A 44 4.30 -3.30 14.92
N ASP A 45 4.74 -2.11 14.51
CA ASP A 45 4.22 -0.85 15.06
C ASP A 45 3.07 -0.31 14.19
N PHE A 46 1.84 -0.48 14.69
CA PHE A 46 0.61 -0.04 14.05
C PHE A 46 0.08 1.29 14.57
N ALA A 47 0.93 2.13 15.19
CA ALA A 47 0.49 3.41 15.77
C ALA A 47 -0.24 4.31 14.76
N TYR A 48 0.13 4.26 13.49
CA TYR A 48 -0.59 4.97 12.42
C TYR A 48 -1.97 4.37 12.14
N TRP A 49 -2.07 3.04 12.13
CA TRP A 49 -3.24 2.30 11.71
C TRP A 49 -4.19 1.88 12.84
N GLY A 50 -3.73 1.94 14.08
CA GLY A 50 -4.49 1.55 15.28
C GLY A 50 -5.05 0.13 15.24
N PRO A 51 -6.37 -0.08 15.24
CA PRO A 51 -6.97 -1.40 15.34
C PRO A 51 -6.92 -2.20 14.02
N ALA A 52 -5.86 -2.07 13.23
CA ALA A 52 -5.68 -2.88 12.03
C ALA A 52 -5.86 -4.36 12.35
N ALA A 53 -6.74 -5.01 11.60
CA ALA A 53 -7.10 -6.40 11.79
C ALA A 53 -6.94 -7.19 10.49
N THR A 54 -6.73 -8.50 10.63
CA THR A 54 -6.62 -9.43 9.51
C THR A 54 -7.43 -10.67 9.81
N PRO A 55 -7.83 -11.45 8.79
CA PRO A 55 -8.45 -12.75 9.01
C PRO A 55 -7.53 -13.71 9.77
N ALA A 56 -8.11 -14.71 10.39
CA ALA A 56 -7.35 -15.76 11.04
C ALA A 56 -6.40 -16.46 10.04
N GLY A 57 -5.18 -16.72 10.47
CA GLY A 57 -4.16 -17.37 9.65
C GLY A 57 -3.40 -16.45 8.68
N VAL A 58 -3.75 -15.16 8.62
CA VAL A 58 -3.04 -14.15 7.85
C VAL A 58 -2.27 -13.25 8.83
N ASN A 59 -0.98 -13.10 8.62
CA ASN A 59 -0.16 -12.22 9.46
C ASN A 59 -0.28 -10.77 9.00
N LYS A 60 -0.19 -9.81 9.93
CA LYS A 60 -0.18 -8.39 9.58
C LYS A 60 1.18 -7.76 9.83
N LYS A 61 1.58 -6.82 8.96
CA LYS A 61 2.81 -6.05 9.08
C LYS A 61 2.57 -4.60 8.68
N ALA A 62 3.04 -3.67 9.49
CA ALA A 62 3.03 -2.25 9.18
C ALA A 62 4.27 -1.89 8.36
N VAL A 63 4.09 -1.07 7.34
CA VAL A 63 5.19 -0.57 6.53
C VAL A 63 5.36 0.91 6.84
N ASN A 64 6.22 1.18 7.81
CA ASN A 64 6.46 2.52 8.33
C ASN A 64 7.68 3.16 7.64
N TRP A 65 7.42 4.22 6.90
CA TRP A 65 8.39 5.17 6.38
C TRP A 65 8.24 6.49 7.13
N ASP A 66 9.07 7.50 6.88
CA ASP A 66 9.05 8.70 7.74
C ASP A 66 7.79 9.57 7.58
N GLY A 67 7.13 9.50 6.43
CA GLY A 67 5.88 10.24 6.17
C GLY A 67 6.07 11.71 5.81
N PHE A 68 7.29 12.18 5.57
CA PHE A 68 7.62 13.59 5.33
C PHE A 68 8.62 13.82 4.18
N ASN A 69 9.53 12.89 3.97
CA ASN A 69 10.49 12.98 2.88
C ASN A 69 9.92 12.47 1.54
N SER A 70 10.66 12.76 0.46
CA SER A 70 10.19 12.47 -0.89
C SER A 70 9.92 10.99 -1.14
N ILE A 71 8.98 10.72 -2.03
CA ILE A 71 8.61 9.36 -2.46
C ILE A 71 9.84 8.58 -2.92
N SER A 72 10.68 9.19 -3.76
CA SER A 72 11.88 8.55 -4.27
C SER A 72 12.92 8.23 -3.20
N SER A 73 13.08 9.09 -2.20
CA SER A 73 14.06 8.89 -1.12
C SER A 73 13.62 7.82 -0.11
N GLN A 74 12.32 7.72 0.16
CA GLN A 74 11.77 6.78 1.15
C GLN A 74 11.34 5.44 0.53
N ASN A 75 11.30 5.35 -0.77
CA ASN A 75 10.84 4.15 -1.50
C ASN A 75 11.58 2.86 -1.10
N GLY A 76 12.84 2.96 -0.68
CA GLY A 76 13.61 1.83 -0.17
C GLY A 76 12.90 1.06 0.94
N LYS A 77 12.20 1.75 1.84
CA LYS A 77 11.45 1.13 2.96
C LYS A 77 10.31 0.25 2.47
N ILE A 78 9.62 0.67 1.41
CA ILE A 78 8.54 -0.11 0.81
C ILE A 78 9.11 -1.35 0.12
N ARG A 79 10.19 -1.18 -0.66
CA ARG A 79 10.86 -2.30 -1.34
C ARG A 79 11.38 -3.33 -0.34
N ASP A 80 12.00 -2.89 0.75
CA ASP A 80 12.49 -3.79 1.81
C ASP A 80 11.36 -4.61 2.42
N ALA A 81 10.21 -4.00 2.70
CA ALA A 81 9.04 -4.70 3.20
C ALA A 81 8.48 -5.71 2.19
N LEU A 82 8.34 -5.30 0.92
CA LEU A 82 7.87 -6.18 -0.14
C LEU A 82 8.82 -7.36 -0.37
N ASP A 83 10.13 -7.13 -0.36
CA ASP A 83 11.14 -8.19 -0.46
C ASP A 83 11.05 -9.15 0.71
N CYS A 84 10.75 -8.63 1.91
CA CYS A 84 10.63 -9.43 3.12
C CYS A 84 9.41 -10.34 3.10
N PHE A 85 8.25 -9.79 2.79
CA PHE A 85 6.98 -10.45 3.04
C PHE A 85 6.27 -10.95 1.79
N CYS A 86 6.62 -10.45 0.60
CA CYS A 86 5.89 -10.70 -0.65
C CYS A 86 6.76 -11.42 -1.70
N THR A 87 7.66 -12.29 -1.26
CA THR A 87 8.53 -13.08 -2.16
C THR A 87 8.51 -14.57 -1.79
N GLY A 88 9.04 -15.41 -2.66
CA GLY A 88 9.06 -16.85 -2.46
C GLY A 88 7.64 -17.44 -2.48
N GLY A 89 7.30 -18.23 -1.48
CA GLY A 89 5.95 -18.79 -1.32
C GLY A 89 4.94 -17.83 -0.69
N ASN A 90 5.39 -16.67 -0.20
CA ASN A 90 4.54 -15.72 0.52
C ASN A 90 3.76 -14.81 -0.43
N TRP A 91 2.54 -14.47 -0.03
CA TRP A 91 1.67 -13.56 -0.78
C TRP A 91 1.18 -12.43 0.11
N CYS A 92 1.02 -11.25 -0.49
CA CYS A 92 0.59 -10.06 0.20
C CYS A 92 -0.77 -9.53 -0.28
N TYR A 93 -1.55 -9.07 0.68
CA TYR A 93 -2.70 -8.20 0.53
C TYR A 93 -2.30 -6.84 1.10
N ILE A 94 -2.47 -5.77 0.35
CA ILE A 94 -1.92 -4.48 0.77
C ILE A 94 -3.04 -3.50 1.09
N ALA A 95 -2.91 -2.81 2.21
CA ALA A 95 -3.69 -1.63 2.57
C ALA A 95 -2.80 -0.39 2.46
N THR A 96 -3.28 0.65 1.82
CA THR A 96 -2.62 1.95 1.75
C THR A 96 -3.57 3.06 2.17
N HIS A 97 -3.01 4.16 2.63
CA HIS A 97 -3.74 5.38 2.94
C HIS A 97 -2.94 6.58 2.43
N ASP A 98 -3.65 7.62 1.91
CA ASP A 98 -3.04 8.89 1.54
C ASP A 98 -1.81 8.72 0.62
N ALA A 99 -0.69 9.37 0.91
CA ALA A 99 0.58 9.27 0.18
C ALA A 99 1.16 7.84 0.10
N GLY A 100 0.69 6.91 0.94
CA GLY A 100 1.07 5.50 0.85
C GLY A 100 0.65 4.84 -0.46
N ASP A 101 -0.43 5.31 -1.07
CA ASP A 101 -0.88 4.90 -2.40
C ASP A 101 0.11 5.35 -3.48
N LEU A 102 0.45 6.64 -3.50
CA LEU A 102 1.45 7.19 -4.41
C LEU A 102 2.80 6.47 -4.26
N MET A 103 3.21 6.19 -3.02
CA MET A 103 4.44 5.47 -2.70
C MET A 103 4.45 4.04 -3.28
N LEU A 104 3.37 3.30 -3.11
CA LEU A 104 3.26 1.94 -3.62
C LEU A 104 3.18 1.92 -5.15
N GLY A 105 2.39 2.80 -5.75
CA GLY A 105 2.30 2.95 -7.20
C GLY A 105 3.66 3.23 -7.84
N TYR A 106 4.41 4.18 -7.28
CA TYR A 106 5.79 4.46 -7.69
C TYR A 106 6.69 3.22 -7.58
N THR A 107 6.56 2.47 -6.50
CA THR A 107 7.34 1.25 -6.28
C THR A 107 7.06 0.20 -7.36
N LEU A 108 5.80 -0.06 -7.64
CA LEU A 108 5.39 -1.07 -8.62
C LEU A 108 5.78 -0.66 -10.04
N ALA A 109 5.54 0.57 -10.41
CA ALA A 109 5.85 1.07 -11.74
C ALA A 109 7.35 0.98 -12.05
N ASN A 110 8.19 1.40 -11.11
CA ASN A 110 9.64 1.51 -11.34
C ASN A 110 10.42 0.24 -11.01
N TYR A 111 9.95 -0.57 -10.07
CA TYR A 111 10.72 -1.72 -9.56
C TYR A 111 9.99 -3.07 -9.64
N GLY A 112 8.68 -3.06 -9.91
CA GLY A 112 7.89 -4.30 -9.95
C GLY A 112 8.25 -5.26 -11.08
N GLY A 113 9.01 -4.82 -12.09
CA GLY A 113 9.56 -5.66 -13.15
C GLY A 113 11.00 -6.12 -12.93
N SER A 114 11.64 -5.70 -11.84
CA SER A 114 13.03 -6.05 -11.57
C SER A 114 13.17 -7.40 -10.87
N THR A 115 14.37 -7.98 -10.98
CA THR A 115 14.74 -9.18 -10.24
C THR A 115 14.84 -8.88 -8.76
N ARG A 116 14.15 -9.69 -7.95
CA ARG A 116 14.13 -9.60 -6.49
C ARG A 116 14.70 -10.88 -5.88
N TYR A 117 15.46 -10.75 -4.80
CA TYR A 117 15.87 -11.89 -4.02
C TYR A 117 14.73 -12.31 -3.10
N LYS A 118 14.44 -13.62 -3.08
CA LYS A 118 13.47 -14.16 -2.14
C LYS A 118 14.07 -14.12 -0.73
N LYS A 119 13.37 -13.46 0.16
CA LYS A 119 13.77 -13.35 1.56
C LYS A 119 12.86 -14.22 2.43
N ASN A 120 13.43 -14.75 3.50
CA ASN A 120 12.62 -15.40 4.53
C ASN A 120 11.89 -14.31 5.32
N ALA A 121 10.60 -14.45 5.45
CA ALA A 121 9.72 -13.49 6.12
C ALA A 121 9.94 -13.37 7.64
N VAL A 122 11.06 -13.79 8.15
CA VAL A 122 11.43 -13.63 9.55
C VAL A 122 12.14 -12.30 9.69
N ALA A 123 11.38 -11.25 9.96
CA ALA A 123 11.93 -9.97 10.39
C ALA A 123 12.31 -10.09 11.86
N ASN A 124 13.52 -9.68 12.20
CA ASN A 124 13.90 -9.52 13.61
C ASN A 124 13.23 -8.26 14.20
N ALA A 125 13.41 -8.04 15.51
CA ALA A 125 12.87 -6.88 16.21
C ALA A 125 13.33 -5.52 15.65
N SER A 126 14.40 -5.50 14.83
CA SER A 126 14.89 -4.30 14.15
C SER A 126 14.32 -4.13 12.75
N GLY A 127 13.34 -4.94 12.35
CA GLY A 127 12.72 -4.88 11.03
C GLY A 127 13.64 -5.37 9.89
N VAL A 128 14.70 -6.07 10.20
CA VAL A 128 15.59 -6.65 9.20
C VAL A 128 15.07 -8.03 8.81
N CYS A 129 14.80 -8.19 7.54
CA CYS A 129 14.48 -9.49 6.99
C CYS A 129 15.65 -10.45 7.10
N GLY A 130 15.37 -11.69 7.37
CA GLY A 130 16.34 -12.76 7.37
C GLY A 130 17.08 -12.92 6.05
N ASN A 131 18.09 -13.75 6.04
CA ASN A 131 18.93 -13.99 4.89
C ASN A 131 18.12 -14.49 3.69
N THR A 132 18.54 -14.13 2.51
CA THR A 132 18.01 -14.69 1.27
C THR A 132 18.51 -16.13 1.13
N ASP A 133 17.73 -16.97 0.46
CA ASP A 133 18.15 -18.31 0.07
C ASP A 133 19.01 -18.30 -1.23
N GLY A 134 19.29 -17.09 -1.76
CA GLY A 134 20.01 -16.89 -3.01
C GLY A 134 19.13 -17.03 -4.26
N SER A 135 17.91 -17.53 -4.14
CA SER A 135 16.98 -17.61 -5.28
C SER A 135 16.35 -16.26 -5.60
N THR A 136 15.90 -16.10 -6.83
CA THR A 136 15.33 -14.86 -7.34
C THR A 136 13.96 -15.08 -7.96
N GLN A 137 13.21 -13.99 -8.07
CA GLN A 137 11.95 -13.91 -8.83
C GLN A 137 11.82 -12.53 -9.48
N THR A 138 10.91 -12.37 -10.41
CA THR A 138 10.55 -11.05 -10.95
C THR A 138 9.44 -10.43 -10.09
N GLY A 139 9.68 -9.24 -9.59
CA GLY A 139 8.69 -8.48 -8.81
C GLY A 139 8.28 -9.15 -7.49
N TRP A 140 7.07 -8.86 -7.05
CA TRP A 140 6.51 -9.30 -5.77
C TRP A 140 5.18 -10.02 -5.94
N ASN A 141 4.88 -10.93 -5.04
CA ASN A 141 3.64 -11.68 -5.00
C ASN A 141 2.56 -10.86 -4.26
N ILE A 142 1.82 -10.05 -4.99
CA ILE A 142 0.74 -9.21 -4.46
C ILE A 142 -0.57 -9.66 -5.06
N LYS A 143 -1.57 -9.90 -4.22
CA LYS A 143 -2.91 -10.32 -4.65
C LYS A 143 -3.75 -9.12 -5.12
N TRP A 144 -3.77 -8.08 -4.33
CA TRP A 144 -4.47 -6.82 -4.59
C TRP A 144 -4.07 -5.74 -3.56
N VAL A 145 -4.47 -4.52 -3.86
CA VAL A 145 -4.28 -3.34 -3.00
C VAL A 145 -5.65 -2.74 -2.66
N ARG A 146 -5.86 -2.35 -1.42
CA ARG A 146 -6.99 -1.53 -0.95
C ARG A 146 -6.49 -0.18 -0.51
N VAL A 147 -7.09 0.87 -1.05
CA VAL A 147 -6.64 2.25 -0.87
C VAL A 147 -7.72 3.06 -0.18
N ALA A 148 -7.39 3.68 0.93
CA ALA A 148 -8.25 4.62 1.63
C ALA A 148 -7.78 6.04 1.31
N GLY A 149 -8.62 6.89 0.71
CA GLY A 149 -8.32 8.28 0.43
C GLY A 149 -6.93 8.46 -0.19
N GLY A 150 -6.65 7.74 -1.26
CA GLY A 150 -5.32 7.72 -1.88
C GLY A 150 -4.96 9.08 -2.49
N ALA A 151 -3.67 9.40 -2.49
CA ALA A 151 -3.16 10.62 -3.10
C ALA A 151 -2.38 10.34 -4.40
N ALA A 152 -2.79 9.34 -5.18
CA ALA A 152 -2.13 9.03 -6.45
C ALA A 152 -2.23 10.19 -7.46
N GLY A 153 -3.33 10.94 -7.45
CA GLY A 153 -3.51 12.16 -8.25
C GLY A 153 -2.92 13.42 -7.62
N GLY A 154 -2.27 13.30 -6.48
CA GLY A 154 -1.81 14.42 -5.67
C GLY A 154 -2.88 14.96 -4.74
N SER A 155 -2.60 16.10 -4.15
CA SER A 155 -3.55 16.88 -3.34
C SER A 155 -3.46 18.35 -3.74
N GLU A 156 -4.60 18.96 -4.02
CA GLU A 156 -4.72 20.37 -4.40
C GLU A 156 -4.26 21.29 -3.27
N LEU A 157 -4.36 20.86 -2.01
CA LEU A 157 -3.78 21.61 -0.90
C LEU A 157 -2.26 21.78 -1.03
N SER A 158 -1.60 20.82 -1.63
CA SER A 158 -0.15 20.90 -1.88
C SER A 158 0.18 21.92 -2.97
N ASP A 159 -0.73 22.21 -3.88
CA ASP A 159 -0.55 23.21 -4.94
C ASP A 159 -0.57 24.63 -4.37
N TYR A 160 -1.37 24.88 -3.35
CA TYR A 160 -1.45 26.18 -2.70
C TYR A 160 -0.25 26.51 -1.79
N GLY A 161 0.53 25.53 -1.43
CA GLY A 161 1.90 25.68 -0.94
C GLY A 161 2.12 26.39 0.39
N SER A 162 1.11 26.53 1.24
CA SER A 162 1.21 27.51 2.31
C SER A 162 1.87 27.05 3.59
N TRP A 163 1.60 25.87 4.10
CA TRP A 163 1.97 25.52 5.48
C TRP A 163 3.07 24.47 5.63
N SER A 164 3.39 23.78 4.57
CA SER A 164 4.43 22.75 4.55
C SER A 164 5.23 22.73 3.24
N ALA A 165 5.27 23.85 2.52
CA ALA A 165 5.93 23.96 1.22
C ALA A 165 7.42 23.57 1.20
N ALA A 166 8.07 23.58 2.36
CA ALA A 166 9.45 23.13 2.50
C ALA A 166 9.59 21.60 2.62
N GLU A 167 8.51 20.91 2.96
CA GLU A 167 8.51 19.47 3.16
C GLU A 167 8.63 18.73 1.82
N PRO A 168 9.62 17.84 1.65
CA PRO A 168 9.83 17.18 0.36
C PRO A 168 8.63 16.37 -0.14
N LEU A 169 7.91 15.69 0.75
CA LEU A 169 6.72 14.94 0.40
C LEU A 169 5.61 15.84 -0.15
N VAL A 170 5.40 17.02 0.44
CA VAL A 170 4.37 17.96 -0.05
C VAL A 170 4.67 18.44 -1.46
N LYS A 171 5.95 18.54 -1.83
CA LYS A 171 6.33 18.83 -3.22
C LYS A 171 5.96 17.69 -4.17
N ASP A 172 6.14 16.45 -3.74
CA ASP A 172 5.74 15.28 -4.53
C ASP A 172 4.21 15.14 -4.60
N LEU A 173 3.48 15.60 -3.60
CA LEU A 173 2.02 15.59 -3.56
C LEU A 173 1.35 16.72 -4.36
N LYS A 174 2.11 17.67 -4.94
CA LYS A 174 1.52 18.60 -5.89
C LYS A 174 0.87 17.83 -7.04
N THR A 175 -0.31 18.23 -7.44
CA THR A 175 -1.09 17.48 -8.44
C THR A 175 -0.32 17.23 -9.71
N THR A 176 0.37 18.24 -10.24
CA THR A 176 1.20 18.12 -11.44
C THR A 176 2.39 17.19 -11.24
N THR A 177 2.98 17.18 -10.04
CA THR A 177 4.14 16.32 -9.73
C THR A 177 3.69 14.87 -9.53
N ALA A 178 2.70 14.64 -8.68
CA ALA A 178 2.21 13.28 -8.38
C ALA A 178 1.75 12.55 -9.65
N ARG A 179 0.98 13.24 -10.51
CA ARG A 179 0.45 12.68 -11.76
C ARG A 179 1.54 12.35 -12.78
N ALA A 180 2.67 13.05 -12.74
CA ALA A 180 3.81 12.83 -13.64
C ALA A 180 4.91 11.95 -13.04
N LEU A 181 4.78 11.55 -11.77
CA LEU A 181 5.85 10.89 -11.01
C LEU A 181 6.21 9.50 -11.55
N TYR A 182 5.24 8.80 -12.10
CA TYR A 182 5.38 7.49 -12.74
C TYR A 182 4.21 7.22 -13.69
N ASP A 183 4.29 6.14 -14.47
CA ASP A 183 3.17 5.66 -15.26
C ASP A 183 2.16 4.91 -14.36
N HIS A 184 1.07 5.57 -14.00
CA HIS A 184 0.03 5.03 -13.13
C HIS A 184 -0.69 3.80 -13.70
N ASN A 185 -0.66 3.59 -15.01
CA ASN A 185 -1.18 2.37 -15.63
C ASN A 185 -0.30 1.16 -15.33
N ASN A 186 0.94 1.37 -14.92
CA ASN A 186 1.92 0.31 -14.71
C ASN A 186 1.84 -0.31 -13.33
N THR A 187 0.71 -0.92 -13.02
CA THR A 187 0.47 -1.61 -11.74
C THR A 187 1.00 -3.05 -11.70
N ARG A 188 1.65 -3.52 -12.77
CA ARG A 188 2.05 -4.93 -12.92
C ARG A 188 0.87 -5.89 -12.86
N SER A 189 -0.26 -5.49 -13.40
CA SER A 189 -1.54 -6.24 -13.39
C SER A 189 -2.10 -6.49 -11.99
N ILE A 190 -1.66 -5.75 -11.00
CA ILE A 190 -2.20 -5.80 -9.64
C ILE A 190 -3.39 -4.84 -9.56
N TRP A 191 -4.53 -5.33 -9.06
CA TRP A 191 -5.72 -4.51 -8.88
C TRP A 191 -5.61 -3.61 -7.65
N PHE A 192 -5.91 -2.32 -7.87
CA PHE A 192 -6.09 -1.30 -6.86
C PHE A 192 -7.59 -1.04 -6.68
N TYR A 193 -8.10 -1.34 -5.51
CA TYR A 193 -9.47 -1.03 -5.11
C TYR A 193 -9.42 0.21 -4.22
N MET A 194 -9.74 1.35 -4.81
CA MET A 194 -9.60 2.66 -4.20
C MET A 194 -10.95 3.13 -3.66
N TYR A 195 -10.91 3.76 -2.50
CA TYR A 195 -12.07 4.38 -1.88
C TYR A 195 -11.79 5.87 -1.73
N ALA A 196 -12.50 6.68 -2.52
CA ALA A 196 -12.49 8.12 -2.40
C ALA A 196 -13.57 8.56 -1.41
N ALA A 197 -13.24 9.50 -0.53
CA ALA A 197 -14.14 9.98 0.48
C ALA A 197 -14.55 11.43 0.23
N ALA A 198 -15.70 11.78 0.76
CA ALA A 198 -16.29 13.09 0.64
C ALA A 198 -16.68 13.68 1.98
N LYS A 199 -17.19 14.90 1.93
CA LYS A 199 -17.70 15.66 3.06
C LYS A 199 -16.62 16.08 4.06
N GLY A 200 -15.43 16.39 3.54
CA GLY A 200 -14.50 17.23 4.23
C GLY A 200 -15.13 18.59 4.56
N THR A 201 -14.80 19.13 5.71
CA THR A 201 -15.40 20.38 6.19
C THR A 201 -14.40 21.53 6.30
N LEU A 202 -13.09 21.24 6.25
CA LEU A 202 -12.06 22.23 6.58
C LEU A 202 -11.56 23.05 5.39
N TYR A 203 -11.45 22.48 4.23
CA TYR A 203 -10.77 23.12 3.09
C TYR A 203 -11.61 23.13 1.82
N GLY A 204 -12.91 23.01 1.93
CA GLY A 204 -13.83 22.95 0.78
C GLY A 204 -13.76 24.12 -0.19
N GLU A 205 -13.16 25.26 0.21
CA GLU A 205 -12.90 26.39 -0.71
C GLU A 205 -11.59 26.21 -1.50
N LEU A 206 -10.71 25.30 -1.09
CA LEU A 206 -9.41 25.08 -1.70
C LEU A 206 -9.35 23.78 -2.50
N LEU A 207 -10.22 22.83 -2.17
CA LEU A 207 -10.31 21.54 -2.85
C LEU A 207 -11.48 21.58 -3.83
N PRO A 208 -11.27 21.27 -5.11
CA PRO A 208 -12.32 21.31 -6.11
C PRO A 208 -13.32 20.16 -5.93
N GLY A 209 -14.60 20.49 -5.90
CA GLY A 209 -15.67 19.52 -5.78
C GLY A 209 -15.79 18.90 -4.39
N GLN A 210 -16.13 17.64 -4.34
CA GLN A 210 -16.13 16.88 -3.10
C GLN A 210 -14.72 16.43 -2.72
N ASP A 211 -14.46 16.38 -1.44
CA ASP A 211 -13.16 16.05 -0.87
C ASP A 211 -13.31 15.39 0.49
N ASP A 212 -12.21 14.85 0.98
CA ASP A 212 -12.09 14.27 2.31
C ASP A 212 -11.34 15.17 3.30
N GLU A 213 -11.22 16.46 3.03
CA GLU A 213 -10.42 17.49 3.72
C GLU A 213 -8.94 17.52 3.32
N THR A 214 -8.45 16.57 2.58
CA THR A 214 -7.03 16.47 2.22
C THR A 214 -6.83 16.25 0.74
N VAL A 215 -7.67 15.43 0.14
CA VAL A 215 -7.60 15.04 -1.27
C VAL A 215 -8.98 15.17 -1.89
N ALA A 216 -9.06 15.83 -3.03
CA ALA A 216 -10.30 15.91 -3.79
C ALA A 216 -10.64 14.54 -4.43
N TYR A 217 -11.90 14.30 -4.69
CA TYR A 217 -12.40 13.06 -5.30
C TYR A 217 -11.65 12.64 -6.54
N HIS A 218 -11.51 13.58 -7.48
CA HIS A 218 -10.83 13.29 -8.73
C HIS A 218 -9.34 12.97 -8.54
N SER A 219 -8.70 13.53 -7.53
CA SER A 219 -7.29 13.23 -7.19
C SER A 219 -7.15 11.92 -6.45
N SER A 220 -8.10 11.58 -5.57
CA SER A 220 -8.15 10.24 -4.96
C SER A 220 -8.31 9.12 -5.98
N GLY A 221 -9.01 9.40 -7.08
CA GLY A 221 -9.15 8.47 -8.20
C GLY A 221 -7.85 8.22 -8.97
N GLY A 222 -6.86 9.09 -8.81
CA GLY A 222 -5.59 8.99 -9.52
C GLY A 222 -5.63 9.58 -10.93
N THR A 223 -4.73 9.12 -11.77
CA THR A 223 -4.63 9.53 -13.18
C THR A 223 -4.36 8.34 -14.08
N ALA A 224 -4.76 8.43 -15.34
CA ALA A 224 -4.43 7.43 -16.34
C ALA A 224 -3.06 7.71 -16.94
N GLY A 225 -2.15 6.76 -16.84
CA GLY A 225 -0.78 6.90 -17.36
C GLY A 225 0.01 8.00 -16.63
N THR A 226 0.60 8.89 -17.40
CA THR A 226 1.33 10.08 -16.93
C THR A 226 0.70 11.36 -17.48
N SER A 227 -0.59 11.34 -17.77
CA SER A 227 -1.24 12.40 -18.53
C SER A 227 -1.28 13.76 -17.81
N GLY A 228 -0.97 13.80 -16.52
CA GLY A 228 -1.13 15.00 -15.72
C GLY A 228 -2.59 15.40 -15.45
N THR A 229 -3.54 14.68 -16.05
CA THR A 229 -4.97 14.94 -15.90
C THR A 229 -5.57 13.91 -14.95
N ALA A 230 -6.18 14.36 -13.86
CA ALA A 230 -6.90 13.49 -12.96
C ALA A 230 -8.09 12.81 -13.67
N LEU A 231 -8.59 11.73 -13.07
CA LEU A 231 -9.78 11.04 -13.58
C LEU A 231 -11.05 11.87 -13.46
N GLY A 232 -11.08 12.89 -12.64
CA GLY A 232 -12.17 13.85 -12.57
C GLY A 232 -11.88 15.13 -13.35
N ASN A 233 -12.85 16.02 -13.45
CA ASN A 233 -12.67 17.32 -14.07
C ASN A 233 -12.27 18.36 -13.02
N PRO A 234 -11.02 18.83 -13.02
CA PRO A 234 -10.58 19.86 -12.08
C PRO A 234 -11.17 21.25 -12.42
N ALA A 235 -11.90 21.40 -13.51
CA ALA A 235 -12.44 22.69 -13.92
C ALA A 235 -13.66 23.13 -13.11
N ASP A 236 -14.32 22.19 -12.45
CA ASP A 236 -15.52 22.50 -11.67
C ASP A 236 -15.20 22.53 -10.18
N TRP A 237 -14.63 23.62 -9.72
CA TRP A 237 -14.30 23.86 -8.32
C TRP A 237 -15.44 23.62 -7.33
N PHE A 238 -16.69 23.73 -7.79
CA PHE A 238 -17.88 23.57 -6.99
C PHE A 238 -18.77 22.42 -7.45
N ALA A 239 -18.41 21.78 -8.55
CA ALA A 239 -19.15 20.64 -9.02
C ALA A 239 -18.62 19.41 -8.30
N ASN A 240 -19.50 18.75 -7.77
CA ASN A 240 -19.48 17.57 -6.97
C ASN A 240 -18.99 16.36 -7.70
N ASP A 241 -17.95 16.52 -8.61
CA ASP A 241 -17.77 15.39 -9.40
C ASP A 241 -16.62 15.12 -10.16
N LEU A 242 -16.31 13.91 -10.12
CA LEU A 242 -15.75 13.17 -11.21
C LEU A 242 -16.62 13.25 -12.43
N THR A 243 -16.33 14.14 -13.30
CA THR A 243 -16.98 14.22 -14.59
C THR A 243 -16.53 13.16 -15.59
N LEU A 244 -15.93 12.07 -15.16
CA LEU A 244 -16.05 10.87 -15.97
C LEU A 244 -17.48 10.38 -15.93
N GLY A 245 -18.32 11.37 -15.90
CA GLY A 245 -19.71 11.33 -16.31
C GLY A 245 -20.53 10.55 -15.42
N THR A 246 -20.24 10.26 -14.21
CA THR A 246 -21.32 9.61 -13.60
C THR A 246 -21.20 9.02 -12.27
N ALA A 247 -20.35 9.40 -11.49
CA ALA A 247 -20.69 8.91 -10.22
C ALA A 247 -20.01 9.62 -9.20
N PRO A 248 -20.66 10.51 -8.77
CA PRO A 248 -20.36 11.03 -7.51
C PRO A 248 -21.30 10.57 -6.44
N ASN A 249 -22.22 9.74 -6.79
CA ASN A 249 -23.11 9.19 -5.79
C ASN A 249 -22.46 8.03 -5.08
N GLU A 250 -22.76 7.88 -3.81
CA GLU A 250 -22.29 6.78 -3.00
C GLU A 250 -22.46 5.44 -3.72
N GLY A 251 -21.42 4.63 -3.70
CA GLY A 251 -21.40 3.37 -4.41
C GLY A 251 -21.13 3.44 -5.90
N GLY A 252 -21.08 4.64 -6.47
CA GLY A 252 -20.60 4.83 -7.83
C GLY A 252 -19.15 4.38 -7.99
N SER A 253 -18.78 3.90 -9.16
CA SER A 253 -17.42 3.46 -9.41
C SER A 253 -16.92 3.77 -10.81
N VAL A 254 -15.64 4.07 -10.91
CA VAL A 254 -14.92 4.21 -12.17
C VAL A 254 -13.83 3.15 -12.24
N LYS A 255 -13.60 2.58 -13.42
CA LYS A 255 -12.56 1.58 -13.64
C LYS A 255 -11.62 2.01 -14.75
N TRP A 256 -10.33 1.85 -14.52
CA TRP A 256 -9.29 2.07 -15.52
C TRP A 256 -8.06 1.23 -15.16
N SER A 257 -7.33 0.69 -16.15
CA SER A 257 -6.02 0.02 -16.01
C SER A 257 -5.73 -0.64 -14.64
N TYR A 258 -6.50 -1.64 -14.26
CA TYR A 258 -6.38 -2.32 -12.95
C TYR A 258 -6.70 -1.44 -11.75
N HIS A 259 -7.40 -0.34 -11.92
CA HIS A 259 -7.95 0.46 -10.84
C HIS A 259 -9.47 0.36 -10.83
N SER A 260 -10.03 0.32 -9.64
CA SER A 260 -11.47 0.42 -9.40
C SER A 260 -11.69 1.41 -8.27
N VAL A 261 -12.17 2.59 -8.60
CA VAL A 261 -12.41 3.66 -7.63
C VAL A 261 -13.87 3.66 -7.26
N THR A 262 -14.16 3.55 -5.98
CA THR A 262 -15.51 3.65 -5.41
C THR A 262 -15.62 4.95 -4.62
N PHE A 263 -16.68 5.69 -4.90
CA PHE A 263 -16.96 6.97 -4.29
C PHE A 263 -17.90 6.80 -3.11
N ARG A 264 -17.54 7.40 -1.97
CA ARG A 264 -18.24 7.28 -0.70
C ARG A 264 -18.63 8.69 -0.26
N ASP A 265 -19.81 9.13 -0.65
CA ASP A 265 -20.20 10.54 -0.50
C ASP A 265 -21.47 10.82 0.29
N ASP A 266 -22.55 10.11 0.03
CA ASP A 266 -23.88 10.63 0.33
C ASP A 266 -24.28 10.57 1.78
N THR A 267 -24.05 9.45 2.41
CA THR A 267 -24.59 9.21 3.77
C THR A 267 -23.50 9.18 4.82
N GLU A 268 -22.26 9.12 4.38
CA GLU A 268 -21.12 8.84 5.22
C GLU A 268 -20.15 10.00 5.20
N ALA A 269 -20.02 10.71 6.30
CA ALA A 269 -18.98 11.70 6.48
C ALA A 269 -17.63 10.99 6.63
N TYR A 270 -17.07 10.52 5.54
CA TYR A 270 -15.74 9.96 5.54
C TYR A 270 -14.71 11.06 5.35
N MET A 271 -14.17 11.51 6.45
CA MET A 271 -13.00 12.36 6.44
C MET A 271 -11.75 11.52 6.15
N HIS A 272 -10.74 12.17 5.65
CA HIS A 272 -9.47 11.56 5.30
C HIS A 272 -8.87 10.79 6.48
N TYR A 273 -8.80 11.44 7.62
CA TYR A 273 -8.26 10.90 8.85
C TYR A 273 -8.92 11.55 10.06
N ALA A 274 -9.72 10.82 10.78
CA ALA A 274 -10.26 11.30 12.03
C ALA A 274 -9.30 10.97 13.17
N ALA A 275 -8.61 11.97 13.69
CA ALA A 275 -7.68 11.82 14.79
C ALA A 275 -8.33 11.10 15.97
N GLY A 276 -7.76 9.98 16.39
CA GLY A 276 -8.22 9.17 17.51
C GLY A 276 -9.43 8.28 17.23
N ASN A 277 -10.06 8.41 16.07
CA ASN A 277 -11.13 7.55 15.62
C ASN A 277 -10.75 6.92 14.30
N TRP A 278 -10.58 5.66 14.27
CA TRP A 278 -10.41 4.87 13.04
C TRP A 278 -11.75 4.81 12.26
N SER A 279 -12.47 5.87 12.31
CA SER A 279 -13.60 6.24 11.46
C SER A 279 -13.05 6.93 10.18
N GLY A 280 -13.91 7.46 9.40
CA GLY A 280 -13.53 8.03 8.12
C GLY A 280 -13.21 6.94 7.11
N ILE A 281 -12.54 7.32 6.04
CA ILE A 281 -12.30 6.43 4.90
C ILE A 281 -11.42 5.22 5.26
N ILE A 282 -10.57 5.33 6.26
CA ILE A 282 -9.74 4.21 6.75
C ILE A 282 -10.59 3.03 7.20
N SER A 283 -11.73 3.27 7.83
CA SER A 283 -12.62 2.22 8.33
C SER A 283 -13.09 1.27 7.23
N VAL A 284 -13.30 1.79 6.03
CA VAL A 284 -13.70 0.99 4.86
C VAL A 284 -12.61 -0.01 4.48
N VAL A 285 -11.36 0.43 4.50
CA VAL A 285 -10.22 -0.45 4.22
C VAL A 285 -10.00 -1.45 5.34
N LEU A 286 -10.14 -1.05 6.61
CA LEU A 286 -10.05 -1.98 7.75
C LEU A 286 -11.03 -3.14 7.59
N GLN A 287 -12.29 -2.83 7.28
CA GLN A 287 -13.33 -3.85 7.06
C GLN A 287 -13.02 -4.73 5.84
N ALA A 288 -12.59 -4.12 4.74
CA ALA A 288 -12.27 -4.85 3.52
C ALA A 288 -11.07 -5.80 3.70
N MET A 289 -10.06 -5.41 4.49
CA MET A 289 -8.93 -6.29 4.79
C MET A 289 -9.37 -7.53 5.55
N VAL A 290 -10.22 -7.38 6.56
CA VAL A 290 -10.78 -8.53 7.31
C VAL A 290 -11.64 -9.42 6.42
N ALA A 291 -12.42 -8.84 5.54
CA ALA A 291 -13.36 -9.58 4.72
C ALA A 291 -12.70 -10.36 3.57
N TYR A 292 -11.65 -9.82 2.97
CA TYR A 292 -11.15 -10.29 1.67
C TYR A 292 -9.70 -10.77 1.66
N ALA A 293 -8.86 -10.47 2.65
CA ALA A 293 -7.52 -11.05 2.74
C ALA A 293 -7.60 -12.51 3.23
N LYS A 294 -7.28 -13.49 2.36
CA LYS A 294 -7.46 -14.93 2.66
C LYS A 294 -6.24 -15.74 2.28
#